data_206039eb1bb8649d0ee9c6618efcab73
#
_entry.id   206039eb1bb8649d0ee9c6618efcab73
#
_cell.length_a   1.000
_cell.length_b   1.000
_cell.length_c   1.000
_cell.angle_alpha   90.00
_cell.angle_beta   90.00
_cell.angle_gamma   90.00
#
_symmetry.space_group_name_H-M   'P 1'
#
loop_
_entity.id
_entity.type
_entity.pdbx_description
1 polymer ?
#
loop_
_entity_poly.entity_id
_entity_poly.type
_entity_poly.pdbx_seq_one_letter_code
_entity_poly.pdbx_strand_id
1 'polypeptide(L)'
;MKNLFIYALFLVSILGFSQAEASHWYFGDGAGIIFDLETGTVTSTNAAQNTIDTFEGCSSISDFNGNLLFYTDGRNVWDKNYSIMPNANYSLGTGLMGDPSSTSSGLIVPKPGNPNEYYVFTVDEPHHQNSFAFPNQGPADEFGISTEFYTNPFGSVPEDDDGFNNGLAYSLVDLTLNNGNGDVVTSEKNIQLLTYNPNEQEEESYKCAEKITAVEHSDKQSYWVITHFIDNFYAFRVDSNGVETTPVITNINPLISTSGYRRNGIGYIKASPDGSKIAICHSQNGNQAGGDSDNGSTWIYDFDNSSGILSNPLNLVSNVSQYGVEFSPDSSKLYTSGGGTVLQFDLDAVNPELSFFELAFGFSFFGALQLGPDGKIYVANNEDPFSLDVINFPNELGVDAGYNAYQMNLSSGSSGLGLPPFIQSFFLASIQFENSCVDINTEFSVNSTQAYDSILWDFGDGTDTSTENAPSHTYTSAGTYTVSAEITAGTEVSTFSETIIISSNPIANLADDIDICDDDNDGVMSFDFVAPQTQVLAEQDPTEFTVSYHLSQDDADTNSGALSLPYQ
;
A
#
# COMPACT_ATOMS: atom_id res chain seq x y z
N MET A 1 -30.25 47.15 1.83
CA MET A 1 -29.56 46.26 2.77
C MET A 1 -30.00 44.86 2.41
N LYS A 2 -29.23 44.20 1.59
CA LYS A 2 -29.42 42.76 1.27
C LYS A 2 -28.35 42.04 2.10
N ASN A 3 -28.78 41.20 3.04
CA ASN A 3 -27.89 40.34 3.78
C ASN A 3 -27.42 39.21 2.85
N LEU A 4 -26.17 39.26 2.51
CA LEU A 4 -25.46 38.16 1.84
C LEU A 4 -25.13 37.14 2.94
N PHE A 5 -25.81 36.02 3.00
CA PHE A 5 -25.40 34.85 3.76
C PHE A 5 -24.41 34.07 2.92
N ILE A 6 -23.14 34.22 3.20
CA ILE A 6 -22.09 33.34 2.71
C ILE A 6 -22.21 32.05 3.53
N TYR A 7 -22.76 30.99 2.93
CA TYR A 7 -22.54 29.63 3.41
C TYR A 7 -21.12 29.23 3.00
N ALA A 8 -20.19 29.35 3.92
CA ALA A 8 -18.93 28.63 3.78
C ALA A 8 -19.24 27.13 3.86
N LEU A 9 -19.22 26.47 2.72
CA LEU A 9 -19.19 25.02 2.67
C LEU A 9 -17.79 24.65 3.19
N PHE A 10 -17.69 24.21 4.44
CA PHE A 10 -16.53 23.53 4.93
C PHE A 10 -16.47 22.19 4.19
N LEU A 11 -15.78 22.16 3.07
CA LEU A 11 -15.13 20.94 2.62
C LEU A 11 -14.05 20.68 3.69
N VAL A 12 -14.33 19.75 4.58
CA VAL A 12 -13.31 19.12 5.39
C VAL A 12 -12.47 18.32 4.41
N SER A 13 -11.41 18.94 3.89
CA SER A 13 -10.34 18.20 3.25
C SER A 13 -9.78 17.28 4.34
N ILE A 14 -9.93 15.99 4.13
CA ILE A 14 -9.34 14.97 4.98
C ILE A 14 -7.84 15.04 4.70
N LEU A 15 -7.12 15.73 5.56
CA LEU A 15 -5.66 15.66 5.60
C LEU A 15 -5.31 14.22 5.98
N GLY A 16 -4.90 13.42 5.02
CA GLY A 16 -4.42 12.08 5.26
C GLY A 16 -3.06 12.15 5.95
N PHE A 17 -3.03 11.92 7.25
CA PHE A 17 -1.80 11.58 7.96
C PHE A 17 -1.53 10.11 7.73
N SER A 18 -0.76 9.80 6.69
CA SER A 18 -0.62 8.43 6.18
C SER A 18 0.13 7.45 7.09
N GLN A 19 0.57 7.88 8.29
CA GLN A 19 1.27 7.02 9.26
C GLN A 19 0.37 6.49 10.37
N ALA A 20 -0.65 7.26 10.71
CA ALA A 20 -1.59 6.89 11.75
C ALA A 20 -2.38 5.62 11.40
N GLU A 21 -2.56 5.35 10.12
CA GLU A 21 -3.21 4.14 9.60
C GLU A 21 -2.48 2.86 10.00
N ALA A 22 -1.17 2.91 10.27
CA ALA A 22 -0.36 1.79 10.74
C ALA A 22 -0.17 1.75 12.26
N SER A 23 -0.96 2.49 13.06
CA SER A 23 -0.76 2.61 14.51
C SER A 23 -1.09 1.35 15.31
N HIS A 24 -1.88 0.44 14.79
CA HIS A 24 -2.25 -0.81 15.47
C HIS A 24 -1.77 -2.01 14.67
N TRP A 25 -1.01 -2.90 15.31
CA TRP A 25 -0.59 -4.17 14.72
C TRP A 25 -1.16 -5.32 15.52
N TYR A 26 -1.81 -6.27 14.85
CA TYR A 26 -2.28 -7.52 15.42
C TYR A 26 -1.76 -8.68 14.58
N PHE A 27 -1.09 -9.66 15.21
CA PHE A 27 -0.37 -10.73 14.53
C PHE A 27 -0.16 -11.93 15.46
N GLY A 28 0.32 -13.04 14.90
CA GLY A 28 0.67 -14.23 15.62
C GLY A 28 -0.51 -14.80 16.41
N ASP A 29 -0.22 -15.45 17.55
CA ASP A 29 -1.22 -15.95 18.49
C ASP A 29 -1.58 -14.83 19.49
N GLY A 30 -2.51 -13.97 19.08
CA GLY A 30 -3.07 -12.91 19.91
C GLY A 30 -2.10 -11.80 20.32
N ALA A 31 -0.97 -11.64 19.63
CA ALA A 31 -0.03 -10.56 19.88
C ALA A 31 -0.50 -9.26 19.26
N GLY A 32 -0.08 -8.13 19.86
CA GLY A 32 -0.31 -6.82 19.29
C GLY A 32 0.57 -5.75 19.88
N ILE A 33 0.83 -4.72 19.09
CA ILE A 33 1.52 -3.48 19.49
C ILE A 33 0.76 -2.27 19.00
N ILE A 34 0.86 -1.18 19.76
CA ILE A 34 0.21 0.09 19.47
C ILE A 34 1.28 1.18 19.48
N PHE A 35 1.29 1.98 18.42
CA PHE A 35 2.11 3.18 18.27
C PHE A 35 1.30 4.42 18.65
N ASP A 36 1.70 5.07 19.72
CA ASP A 36 1.16 6.36 20.12
C ASP A 36 2.02 7.47 19.48
N LEU A 37 1.54 8.03 18.38
CA LEU A 37 2.26 9.03 17.59
C LEU A 37 2.36 10.38 18.28
N GLU A 38 1.48 10.69 19.26
CA GLU A 38 1.57 11.93 20.04
C GLU A 38 2.71 11.89 21.05
N THR A 39 2.92 10.72 21.67
CA THR A 39 3.96 10.55 22.71
C THR A 39 5.22 9.89 22.17
N GLY A 40 5.20 9.36 20.95
CA GLY A 40 6.29 8.57 20.35
C GLY A 40 6.54 7.25 21.09
N THR A 41 5.56 6.72 21.82
CA THR A 41 5.72 5.47 22.58
C THR A 41 5.11 4.29 21.85
N VAL A 42 5.79 3.14 21.92
CA VAL A 42 5.29 1.87 21.42
C VAL A 42 5.00 0.95 22.58
N THR A 43 3.79 0.41 22.64
CA THR A 43 3.35 -0.45 23.74
C THR A 43 2.74 -1.74 23.20
N SER A 44 2.99 -2.87 23.89
CA SER A 44 2.28 -4.10 23.60
C SER A 44 0.86 -4.05 24.17
N THR A 45 -0.06 -4.75 23.48
CA THR A 45 -1.46 -4.85 23.90
C THR A 45 -1.93 -6.29 23.88
N ASN A 46 -2.89 -6.60 24.75
CA ASN A 46 -3.58 -7.90 24.77
C ASN A 46 -5.01 -7.79 24.20
N ALA A 47 -5.32 -6.71 23.51
CA ALA A 47 -6.68 -6.45 23.04
C ALA A 47 -7.17 -7.49 22.03
N ALA A 48 -6.28 -8.04 21.21
CA ALA A 48 -6.61 -9.11 20.25
C ALA A 48 -6.39 -10.52 20.80
N GLN A 49 -6.12 -10.66 22.09
CA GLN A 49 -5.95 -11.99 22.71
C GLN A 49 -7.20 -12.86 22.52
N ASN A 50 -7.00 -14.08 22.03
CA ASN A 50 -8.04 -15.04 21.66
C ASN A 50 -8.93 -14.62 20.49
N THR A 51 -8.49 -13.68 19.64
CA THR A 51 -9.20 -13.30 18.41
C THR A 51 -8.41 -13.70 17.16
N ILE A 52 -7.18 -13.23 17.01
CA ILE A 52 -6.32 -13.59 15.89
C ILE A 52 -5.39 -14.74 16.29
N ASP A 53 -5.28 -15.73 15.42
CA ASP A 53 -4.31 -16.83 15.50
C ASP A 53 -3.82 -17.09 14.08
N THR A 54 -2.59 -16.66 13.79
CA THR A 54 -1.99 -16.75 12.46
C THR A 54 -0.50 -17.02 12.57
N PHE A 55 0.01 -17.86 11.69
CA PHE A 55 1.44 -18.13 11.66
C PHE A 55 2.20 -17.04 10.89
N GLU A 56 1.59 -16.55 9.79
CA GLU A 56 2.21 -15.57 8.89
C GLU A 56 1.25 -14.43 8.52
N GLY A 57 0.15 -14.75 7.85
CA GLY A 57 -0.75 -13.80 7.23
C GLY A 57 -1.59 -13.00 8.20
N CYS A 58 -1.38 -11.70 8.24
CA CYS A 58 -2.19 -10.77 9.04
C CYS A 58 -2.15 -9.37 8.40
N SER A 59 -3.14 -8.55 8.69
CA SER A 59 -3.12 -7.12 8.37
C SER A 59 -4.04 -6.35 9.30
N SER A 60 -3.75 -5.09 9.53
CA SER A 60 -4.58 -4.18 10.33
C SER A 60 -4.56 -2.78 9.73
N ILE A 61 -5.59 -1.99 10.03
CA ILE A 61 -5.69 -0.60 9.59
C ILE A 61 -6.32 0.26 10.68
N SER A 62 -5.79 1.45 10.85
CA SER A 62 -6.35 2.50 11.71
C SER A 62 -6.85 3.68 10.87
N ASP A 63 -7.60 4.58 11.49
CA ASP A 63 -7.97 5.84 10.85
C ASP A 63 -6.81 6.85 10.93
N PHE A 64 -6.98 8.01 10.29
CA PHE A 64 -6.00 9.09 10.27
C PHE A 64 -5.69 9.70 11.68
N ASN A 65 -6.47 9.36 12.72
CA ASN A 65 -6.18 9.70 14.11
C ASN A 65 -5.50 8.56 14.88
N GLY A 66 -5.20 7.44 14.20
CA GLY A 66 -4.60 6.27 14.83
C GLY A 66 -5.60 5.36 15.57
N ASN A 67 -6.92 5.53 15.40
CA ASN A 67 -7.89 4.62 16.00
C ASN A 67 -8.06 3.38 15.13
N LEU A 68 -8.06 2.21 15.73
CA LEU A 68 -8.30 0.96 15.01
C LEU A 68 -9.62 0.99 14.25
N LEU A 69 -9.58 0.62 12.97
CA LEU A 69 -10.77 0.40 12.14
C LEU A 69 -11.15 -1.07 12.10
N PHE A 70 -10.22 -1.93 11.65
CA PHE A 70 -10.41 -3.38 11.60
C PHE A 70 -9.06 -4.08 11.37
N TYR A 71 -9.05 -5.41 11.49
CA TYR A 71 -7.89 -6.26 11.20
C TYR A 71 -8.35 -7.63 10.68
N THR A 72 -7.41 -8.39 10.09
CA THR A 72 -7.71 -9.65 9.42
C THR A 72 -6.54 -10.63 9.49
N ASP A 73 -6.85 -11.94 9.45
CA ASP A 73 -5.92 -13.05 9.21
C ASP A 73 -5.98 -13.57 7.75
N GLY A 74 -6.73 -12.87 6.89
CA GLY A 74 -6.99 -13.28 5.51
C GLY A 74 -8.23 -14.16 5.34
N ARG A 75 -8.80 -14.72 6.40
CA ARG A 75 -10.05 -15.50 6.41
C ARG A 75 -11.16 -14.81 7.18
N ASN A 76 -10.85 -14.27 8.34
CA ASN A 76 -11.75 -13.52 9.18
C ASN A 76 -11.40 -12.03 9.12
N VAL A 77 -12.40 -11.18 9.31
CA VAL A 77 -12.21 -9.75 9.53
C VAL A 77 -12.86 -9.39 10.86
N TRP A 78 -12.08 -8.79 11.77
CA TRP A 78 -12.56 -8.30 13.06
C TRP A 78 -12.71 -6.79 13.04
N ASP A 79 -13.81 -6.30 13.56
CA ASP A 79 -14.09 -4.87 13.69
C ASP A 79 -13.26 -4.22 14.81
N LYS A 80 -13.38 -2.90 14.96
CA LYS A 80 -12.72 -2.11 16.00
C LYS A 80 -13.06 -2.52 17.44
N ASN A 81 -14.08 -3.35 17.64
CA ASN A 81 -14.50 -3.88 18.95
C ASN A 81 -14.05 -5.34 19.12
N TYR A 82 -13.16 -5.83 18.26
CA TYR A 82 -12.64 -7.21 18.26
C TYR A 82 -13.72 -8.29 18.01
N SER A 83 -14.82 -7.93 17.35
CA SER A 83 -15.88 -8.85 16.95
C SER A 83 -15.74 -9.21 15.48
N ILE A 84 -15.91 -10.49 15.13
CA ILE A 84 -15.85 -10.92 13.72
C ILE A 84 -17.01 -10.28 12.95
N MET A 85 -16.71 -9.71 11.79
CA MET A 85 -17.72 -9.17 10.87
C MET A 85 -18.58 -10.32 10.33
N PRO A 86 -19.94 -10.18 10.30
CA PRO A 86 -20.84 -11.28 9.95
C PRO A 86 -20.56 -11.89 8.56
N ASN A 87 -20.18 -11.07 7.59
CA ASN A 87 -19.89 -11.50 6.23
C ASN A 87 -18.41 -11.92 6.02
N ALA A 88 -17.60 -11.99 7.07
CA ALA A 88 -16.21 -12.41 7.03
C ALA A 88 -15.87 -13.33 8.19
N ASN A 89 -16.71 -14.33 8.43
CA ASN A 89 -16.54 -15.32 9.48
C ASN A 89 -16.31 -16.71 8.87
N TYR A 90 -15.06 -17.15 8.88
CA TYR A 90 -14.67 -18.42 8.26
C TYR A 90 -15.40 -19.61 8.87
N SER A 91 -15.52 -19.67 10.20
CA SER A 91 -16.19 -20.78 10.89
C SER A 91 -17.70 -20.90 10.59
N LEU A 92 -18.30 -19.81 10.12
CA LEU A 92 -19.71 -19.79 9.68
C LEU A 92 -19.86 -19.92 8.15
N GLY A 93 -18.77 -20.14 7.41
CA GLY A 93 -18.77 -20.27 5.96
C GLY A 93 -18.94 -18.93 5.23
N THR A 94 -18.67 -17.81 5.91
CA THR A 94 -18.69 -16.48 5.30
C THR A 94 -17.32 -15.83 5.26
N GLY A 95 -16.24 -16.61 5.41
CA GLY A 95 -14.85 -16.13 5.41
C GLY A 95 -14.37 -15.58 4.07
N LEU A 96 -13.22 -14.95 4.10
CA LEU A 96 -12.46 -14.55 2.91
C LEU A 96 -11.60 -15.72 2.42
N MET A 97 -11.02 -15.58 1.22
CA MET A 97 -10.27 -16.64 0.53
C MET A 97 -8.76 -16.47 0.67
N GLY A 98 -8.28 -16.08 1.84
CA GLY A 98 -6.88 -16.11 2.20
C GLY A 98 -6.55 -17.28 3.11
N ASP A 99 -5.28 -17.40 3.53
CA ASP A 99 -4.82 -18.40 4.47
C ASP A 99 -3.94 -17.77 5.57
N PRO A 100 -4.17 -18.04 6.86
CA PRO A 100 -3.35 -17.51 7.96
C PRO A 100 -1.89 -17.97 7.95
N SER A 101 -1.56 -19.00 7.16
CA SER A 101 -0.21 -19.46 6.93
C SER A 101 0.42 -18.91 5.63
N SER A 102 -0.36 -18.27 4.77
CA SER A 102 0.18 -17.54 3.62
C SER A 102 0.97 -16.33 4.05
N THR A 103 2.17 -16.13 3.52
CA THR A 103 3.15 -15.10 3.93
C THR A 103 2.53 -13.69 4.02
N SER A 104 1.63 -13.33 3.10
CA SER A 104 0.95 -12.03 3.07
C SER A 104 -0.53 -12.22 2.80
N SER A 105 -1.22 -13.03 3.59
CA SER A 105 -2.61 -13.41 3.35
C SER A 105 -3.60 -12.24 3.32
N GLY A 106 -3.31 -11.13 3.98
CA GLY A 106 -4.16 -9.95 3.98
C GLY A 106 -3.38 -8.69 3.72
N LEU A 107 -3.87 -7.86 2.79
CA LEU A 107 -3.37 -6.50 2.55
C LEU A 107 -4.55 -5.56 2.44
N ILE A 108 -4.57 -4.51 3.28
CA ILE A 108 -5.68 -3.56 3.32
C ILE A 108 -5.30 -2.32 2.51
N VAL A 109 -6.15 -1.96 1.54
CA VAL A 109 -5.97 -0.79 0.67
C VAL A 109 -7.21 0.09 0.75
N PRO A 110 -7.08 1.38 1.14
CA PRO A 110 -8.21 2.31 1.13
C PRO A 110 -8.78 2.46 -0.29
N LYS A 111 -10.09 2.59 -0.40
CA LYS A 111 -10.73 2.94 -1.68
C LYS A 111 -10.60 4.44 -1.92
N PRO A 112 -9.90 4.89 -2.96
CA PRO A 112 -9.75 6.31 -3.25
C PRO A 112 -11.10 7.01 -3.37
N GLY A 113 -11.21 8.18 -2.74
CA GLY A 113 -12.43 8.99 -2.77
C GLY A 113 -13.56 8.54 -1.82
N ASN A 114 -13.40 7.45 -1.07
CA ASN A 114 -14.38 7.02 -0.07
C ASN A 114 -13.70 6.58 1.25
N PRO A 115 -13.72 7.41 2.30
CA PRO A 115 -13.01 7.12 3.56
C PRO A 115 -13.64 5.99 4.39
N ASN A 116 -14.81 5.48 3.99
CA ASN A 116 -15.49 4.39 4.69
C ASN A 116 -15.31 3.03 4.00
N GLU A 117 -14.68 2.98 2.83
CA GLU A 117 -14.51 1.76 2.06
C GLU A 117 -13.04 1.36 1.93
N TYR A 118 -12.76 0.07 2.13
CA TYR A 118 -11.42 -0.52 2.10
C TYR A 118 -11.47 -1.85 1.36
N TYR A 119 -10.48 -2.09 0.50
CA TYR A 119 -10.28 -3.40 -0.09
C TYR A 119 -9.36 -4.24 0.79
N VAL A 120 -9.73 -5.48 1.03
CA VAL A 120 -8.86 -6.51 1.60
C VAL A 120 -8.46 -7.45 0.47
N PHE A 121 -7.20 -7.41 0.08
CA PHE A 121 -6.62 -8.35 -0.87
C PHE A 121 -6.12 -9.56 -0.10
N THR A 122 -6.43 -10.74 -0.60
CA THR A 122 -6.04 -12.01 0.02
C THR A 122 -5.31 -12.89 -0.98
N VAL A 123 -4.23 -13.51 -0.53
CA VAL A 123 -3.54 -14.57 -1.25
C VAL A 123 -3.60 -15.85 -0.46
N ASP A 124 -3.94 -16.93 -1.14
CA ASP A 124 -4.02 -18.25 -0.55
C ASP A 124 -2.64 -18.91 -0.46
N GLU A 125 -2.53 -19.94 0.35
CA GLU A 125 -1.33 -20.75 0.48
C GLU A 125 -1.33 -21.86 -0.59
N PRO A 126 -0.49 -21.78 -1.63
CA PRO A 126 -0.64 -22.68 -2.79
C PRO A 126 -0.15 -24.10 -2.54
N HIS A 127 0.48 -24.40 -1.41
CA HIS A 127 1.16 -25.68 -1.26
C HIS A 127 0.35 -26.78 -0.55
N HIS A 128 -0.59 -26.48 0.32
CA HIS A 128 -1.32 -27.50 1.08
C HIS A 128 -2.20 -28.37 0.19
N GLN A 129 -3.13 -27.76 -0.47
CA GLN A 129 -4.08 -28.47 -1.30
C GLN A 129 -3.56 -28.87 -2.65
N ASN A 130 -2.58 -28.15 -3.17
CA ASN A 130 -1.96 -28.51 -4.43
C ASN A 130 -1.23 -29.86 -4.36
N SER A 131 -0.60 -30.18 -3.25
CA SER A 131 0.01 -31.50 -3.06
C SER A 131 -1.02 -32.63 -3.02
N PHE A 132 -2.24 -32.37 -2.59
CA PHE A 132 -3.34 -33.33 -2.63
C PHE A 132 -4.06 -33.37 -3.98
N ALA A 133 -4.39 -32.23 -4.56
CA ALA A 133 -5.05 -32.10 -5.86
C ALA A 133 -4.12 -32.47 -7.03
N PHE A 134 -2.81 -32.26 -6.85
CA PHE A 134 -1.78 -32.49 -7.86
C PHE A 134 -0.66 -33.40 -7.32
N PRO A 135 -0.92 -34.68 -7.12
CA PRO A 135 0.02 -35.63 -6.51
C PRO A 135 1.32 -35.83 -7.30
N ASN A 136 1.44 -35.27 -8.51
CA ASN A 136 2.63 -35.36 -9.34
C ASN A 136 3.65 -34.22 -9.12
N GLN A 137 3.41 -33.35 -8.16
CA GLN A 137 4.30 -32.20 -7.88
C GLN A 137 5.48 -32.55 -6.97
N GLY A 138 5.85 -33.75 -6.98
CA GLY A 138 6.90 -34.29 -6.16
C GLY A 138 6.36 -35.38 -5.24
N PRO A 139 7.19 -36.38 -4.93
CA PRO A 139 6.74 -37.57 -4.22
C PRO A 139 6.43 -37.31 -2.75
N ALA A 140 6.79 -36.15 -2.25
CA ALA A 140 6.66 -35.77 -0.87
C ALA A 140 7.10 -34.33 -0.74
N ASP A 141 6.86 -33.75 0.41
CA ASP A 141 7.55 -32.52 0.77
C ASP A 141 9.08 -32.72 0.82
N GLU A 142 9.78 -31.66 1.03
CA GLU A 142 11.24 -31.64 1.14
C GLU A 142 11.79 -32.53 2.27
N PHE A 143 10.95 -32.92 3.23
CA PHE A 143 11.32 -33.84 4.32
C PHE A 143 10.93 -35.30 4.02
N GLY A 144 10.40 -35.60 2.83
CA GLY A 144 9.94 -36.93 2.49
C GLY A 144 8.59 -37.32 3.09
N ILE A 145 7.80 -36.34 3.52
CA ILE A 145 6.49 -36.53 4.16
C ILE A 145 5.40 -36.58 3.09
N SER A 146 4.50 -37.55 3.18
CA SER A 146 3.42 -37.73 2.21
C SER A 146 2.36 -36.64 2.33
N THR A 147 1.58 -36.44 1.26
CA THR A 147 0.45 -35.50 1.24
C THR A 147 -0.56 -35.71 2.35
N GLU A 148 -0.72 -36.95 2.84
CA GLU A 148 -1.58 -37.26 4.01
C GLU A 148 -1.12 -36.56 5.30
N PHE A 149 0.15 -36.16 5.36
CA PHE A 149 0.69 -35.43 6.51
C PHE A 149 0.10 -34.03 6.64
N TYR A 150 -0.21 -33.39 5.53
CA TYR A 150 -0.78 -32.02 5.52
C TYR A 150 -2.28 -31.99 5.80
N THR A 151 -2.96 -33.12 5.63
CA THR A 151 -4.39 -33.24 5.95
C THR A 151 -4.66 -33.61 7.41
N ASN A 152 -3.62 -33.95 8.16
CA ASN A 152 -3.72 -34.22 9.61
C ASN A 152 -2.50 -33.62 10.31
N PRO A 153 -2.52 -32.33 10.59
CA PRO A 153 -1.36 -31.55 10.93
C PRO A 153 -0.82 -31.86 12.33
N PHE A 154 0.47 -31.63 12.47
CA PHE A 154 1.14 -31.50 13.77
C PHE A 154 0.73 -30.23 14.53
N GLY A 155 -0.46 -29.70 14.29
CA GLY A 155 -1.06 -28.61 15.05
C GLY A 155 -0.51 -27.21 14.74
N SER A 156 0.22 -27.02 13.64
CA SER A 156 0.79 -25.73 13.26
C SER A 156 0.21 -25.15 11.96
N VAL A 157 -0.68 -25.89 11.31
CA VAL A 157 -1.44 -25.42 10.15
C VAL A 157 -2.89 -25.42 10.58
N PRO A 158 -3.68 -24.38 10.32
CA PRO A 158 -5.09 -24.39 10.63
C PRO A 158 -5.72 -25.67 10.06
N GLU A 159 -6.40 -26.45 10.92
CA GLU A 159 -7.08 -27.68 10.53
C GLU A 159 -8.17 -27.46 9.47
N ASP A 160 -8.39 -26.21 9.09
CA ASP A 160 -9.52 -25.69 8.35
C ASP A 160 -9.15 -25.14 6.97
N ASP A 161 -8.13 -25.67 6.31
CA ASP A 161 -7.92 -25.42 4.91
C ASP A 161 -9.16 -25.84 4.11
N ASP A 162 -9.69 -24.96 3.28
CA ASP A 162 -10.95 -25.16 2.55
C ASP A 162 -10.85 -26.23 1.44
N GLY A 163 -9.68 -26.72 1.16
CA GLY A 163 -9.44 -27.76 0.17
C GLY A 163 -9.17 -27.26 -1.22
N PHE A 164 -9.03 -25.96 -1.44
CA PHE A 164 -8.82 -25.35 -2.73
C PHE A 164 -7.70 -24.32 -2.68
N ASN A 165 -6.96 -24.18 -3.78
CA ASN A 165 -6.13 -23.01 -3.97
C ASN A 165 -6.98 -21.91 -4.58
N ASN A 166 -7.25 -20.88 -3.81
CA ASN A 166 -8.10 -19.77 -4.18
C ASN A 166 -7.37 -18.68 -4.98
N GLY A 167 -6.03 -18.67 -4.94
CA GLY A 167 -5.23 -17.67 -5.63
C GLY A 167 -5.32 -16.29 -5.01
N LEU A 168 -5.20 -15.24 -5.84
CA LEU A 168 -5.36 -13.85 -5.43
C LEU A 168 -6.82 -13.41 -5.57
N ALA A 169 -7.38 -12.84 -4.51
CA ALA A 169 -8.73 -12.28 -4.51
C ALA A 169 -8.78 -10.95 -3.76
N TYR A 170 -9.86 -10.19 -3.92
CA TYR A 170 -10.15 -9.04 -3.08
C TYR A 170 -11.60 -9.04 -2.59
N SER A 171 -11.82 -8.36 -1.47
CA SER A 171 -13.14 -8.12 -0.90
C SER A 171 -13.27 -6.68 -0.44
N LEU A 172 -14.45 -6.08 -0.58
CA LEU A 172 -14.72 -4.72 -0.13
C LEU A 172 -15.29 -4.74 1.29
N VAL A 173 -14.69 -3.99 2.20
CA VAL A 173 -15.21 -3.68 3.55
C VAL A 173 -15.81 -2.29 3.51
N ASP A 174 -17.05 -2.15 3.99
CA ASP A 174 -17.74 -0.87 4.19
C ASP A 174 -18.01 -0.64 5.68
N LEU A 175 -17.36 0.36 6.25
CA LEU A 175 -17.43 0.71 7.68
C LEU A 175 -18.79 1.23 8.11
N THR A 176 -19.67 1.61 7.17
CA THR A 176 -21.02 2.08 7.49
C THR A 176 -22.00 0.94 7.76
N LEU A 177 -21.67 -0.27 7.31
CA LEU A 177 -22.48 -1.47 7.55
C LEU A 177 -22.46 -1.90 9.02
N ASN A 178 -23.32 -2.85 9.37
CA ASN A 178 -23.38 -3.46 10.71
C ASN A 178 -23.45 -2.40 11.84
N ASN A 179 -24.34 -1.41 11.68
CA ASN A 179 -24.53 -0.29 12.61
C ASN A 179 -23.25 0.56 12.84
N GLY A 180 -22.40 0.69 11.84
CA GLY A 180 -21.16 1.47 11.90
C GLY A 180 -19.97 0.72 12.54
N ASN A 181 -20.08 -0.60 12.66
CA ASN A 181 -18.95 -1.47 13.03
C ASN A 181 -18.18 -2.01 11.82
N GLY A 182 -18.77 -1.88 10.63
CA GLY A 182 -18.22 -2.41 9.38
C GLY A 182 -18.67 -3.84 9.09
N ASP A 183 -18.72 -4.17 7.81
CA ASP A 183 -18.93 -5.53 7.32
C ASP A 183 -18.43 -5.64 5.87
N VAL A 184 -18.22 -6.86 5.40
CA VAL A 184 -17.87 -7.15 4.02
C VAL A 184 -19.10 -7.04 3.11
N VAL A 185 -18.95 -6.31 2.00
CA VAL A 185 -19.98 -6.14 0.98
C VAL A 185 -20.12 -7.44 0.18
N THR A 186 -21.23 -8.15 0.33
CA THR A 186 -21.40 -9.50 -0.24
C THR A 186 -21.35 -9.56 -1.77
N SER A 187 -21.68 -8.46 -2.46
CA SER A 187 -21.59 -8.38 -3.93
C SER A 187 -20.16 -8.14 -4.45
N GLU A 188 -19.25 -7.70 -3.59
CA GLU A 188 -17.84 -7.44 -3.90
C GLU A 188 -16.94 -8.21 -2.93
N LYS A 189 -17.22 -9.49 -2.77
CA LYS A 189 -16.50 -10.37 -1.87
C LYS A 189 -15.86 -11.51 -2.64
N ASN A 190 -14.59 -11.81 -2.32
CA ASN A 190 -13.83 -12.92 -2.91
C ASN A 190 -13.79 -12.84 -4.44
N ILE A 191 -13.60 -11.61 -4.97
CA ILE A 191 -13.47 -11.38 -6.40
C ILE A 191 -12.05 -11.76 -6.83
N GLN A 192 -11.94 -12.82 -7.62
CA GLN A 192 -10.64 -13.34 -8.07
C GLN A 192 -9.96 -12.40 -9.07
N LEU A 193 -8.66 -12.25 -8.89
CA LEU A 193 -7.76 -11.57 -9.83
C LEU A 193 -6.87 -12.60 -10.53
N LEU A 194 -6.77 -12.49 -11.85
CA LEU A 194 -6.04 -13.47 -12.64
C LEU A 194 -4.54 -13.13 -12.68
N THR A 195 -3.73 -14.01 -12.11
CA THR A 195 -2.26 -13.91 -12.03
C THR A 195 -1.55 -15.09 -12.67
N TYR A 196 -2.24 -15.85 -13.54
CA TYR A 196 -1.74 -17.05 -14.18
C TYR A 196 -2.37 -17.23 -15.56
N ASN A 197 -1.78 -18.11 -16.38
CA ASN A 197 -2.37 -18.50 -17.65
C ASN A 197 -3.39 -19.63 -17.44
N PRO A 198 -4.71 -19.39 -17.60
CA PRO A 198 -5.75 -20.40 -17.34
C PRO A 198 -5.78 -21.53 -18.38
N ASN A 199 -4.94 -21.48 -19.43
CA ASN A 199 -4.79 -22.56 -20.40
C ASN A 199 -3.62 -23.50 -20.06
N GLU A 200 -2.81 -23.16 -19.06
CA GLU A 200 -1.72 -23.97 -18.56
C GLU A 200 -2.15 -24.63 -17.25
N GLN A 201 -2.37 -25.95 -17.28
CA GLN A 201 -2.93 -26.70 -16.16
C GLN A 201 -2.08 -26.57 -14.88
N GLU A 202 -0.77 -26.49 -15.02
CA GLU A 202 0.13 -26.34 -13.88
C GLU A 202 -0.01 -24.96 -13.25
N GLU A 203 -0.08 -23.89 -14.04
CA GLU A 203 -0.30 -22.55 -13.54
C GLU A 203 -1.69 -22.38 -12.89
N GLU A 204 -2.73 -22.94 -13.49
CA GLU A 204 -4.08 -22.96 -12.92
C GLU A 204 -4.12 -23.66 -11.56
N SER A 205 -3.23 -24.59 -11.32
CA SER A 205 -3.15 -25.35 -10.09
C SER A 205 -2.58 -24.53 -8.94
N TYR A 206 -1.61 -23.67 -9.22
CA TYR A 206 -0.93 -22.84 -8.21
C TYR A 206 -1.50 -21.42 -8.12
N LYS A 207 -1.93 -20.84 -9.21
CA LYS A 207 -2.57 -19.53 -9.37
C LYS A 207 -1.76 -18.31 -8.94
N CYS A 208 -1.12 -18.32 -7.79
CA CYS A 208 -0.34 -17.18 -7.27
C CYS A 208 0.80 -17.63 -6.35
N ALA A 209 1.72 -16.72 -6.03
CA ALA A 209 2.60 -16.83 -4.88
C ALA A 209 1.93 -16.16 -3.66
N GLU A 210 2.48 -16.40 -2.46
CA GLU A 210 2.01 -15.82 -1.20
C GLU A 210 2.44 -14.37 -0.98
N LYS A 211 2.77 -13.66 -2.04
CA LYS A 211 3.46 -12.36 -2.01
C LYS A 211 2.56 -11.26 -2.54
N ILE A 212 2.31 -10.23 -1.72
CA ILE A 212 1.54 -9.07 -2.15
C ILE A 212 2.05 -7.82 -1.44
N THR A 213 2.10 -6.71 -2.17
CA THR A 213 2.40 -5.38 -1.61
C THR A 213 1.56 -4.32 -2.29
N ALA A 214 1.52 -3.13 -1.70
CA ALA A 214 0.91 -1.97 -2.35
C ALA A 214 1.73 -0.71 -2.15
N VAL A 215 1.58 0.20 -3.08
CA VAL A 215 2.22 1.52 -3.07
C VAL A 215 1.27 2.54 -3.72
N GLU A 216 1.34 3.78 -3.27
CA GLU A 216 0.58 4.88 -3.86
C GLU A 216 1.06 5.13 -5.30
N HIS A 217 0.15 5.30 -6.23
CA HIS A 217 0.44 5.66 -7.62
C HIS A 217 0.93 7.11 -7.72
N SER A 218 1.72 7.42 -8.74
CA SER A 218 2.27 8.78 -8.96
C SER A 218 1.22 9.89 -9.11
N ASP A 219 -0.03 9.55 -9.42
CA ASP A 219 -1.14 10.52 -9.48
C ASP A 219 -1.68 10.94 -8.10
N LYS A 220 -1.19 10.32 -7.01
CA LYS A 220 -1.63 10.57 -5.63
C LYS A 220 -3.14 10.36 -5.39
N GLN A 221 -3.83 9.65 -6.29
CA GLN A 221 -5.28 9.41 -6.27
C GLN A 221 -5.63 7.94 -6.47
N SER A 222 -4.63 7.08 -6.60
CA SER A 222 -4.81 5.64 -6.79
C SER A 222 -3.64 4.87 -6.19
N TYR A 223 -3.76 3.55 -6.16
CA TYR A 223 -2.74 2.65 -5.64
C TYR A 223 -2.41 1.57 -6.68
N TRP A 224 -1.19 1.08 -6.63
CA TRP A 224 -0.80 -0.18 -7.23
C TRP A 224 -0.82 -1.28 -6.17
N VAL A 225 -1.45 -2.41 -6.48
CA VAL A 225 -1.34 -3.67 -5.75
C VAL A 225 -0.56 -4.64 -6.60
N ILE A 226 0.56 -5.13 -6.08
CA ILE A 226 1.57 -5.84 -6.86
C ILE A 226 1.80 -7.22 -6.27
N THR A 227 1.78 -8.25 -7.13
CA THR A 227 2.16 -9.62 -6.80
C THR A 227 3.08 -10.19 -7.87
N HIS A 228 3.65 -11.37 -7.60
CA HIS A 228 4.55 -12.08 -8.52
C HIS A 228 4.13 -13.54 -8.65
N PHE A 229 4.19 -14.06 -9.87
CA PHE A 229 4.00 -15.49 -10.12
C PHE A 229 4.87 -15.94 -11.30
N ILE A 230 5.69 -16.98 -11.09
CA ILE A 230 6.65 -17.56 -12.04
C ILE A 230 7.71 -16.54 -12.47
N ASP A 231 7.53 -15.84 -13.56
CA ASP A 231 8.43 -14.81 -14.12
C ASP A 231 7.69 -13.51 -14.45
N ASN A 232 6.48 -13.36 -13.89
CA ASN A 232 5.65 -12.20 -14.14
C ASN A 232 5.34 -11.47 -12.83
N PHE A 233 5.48 -10.15 -12.87
CA PHE A 233 4.84 -9.25 -11.92
C PHE A 233 3.50 -8.79 -12.48
N TYR A 234 2.50 -8.73 -11.62
CA TYR A 234 1.15 -8.28 -11.91
C TYR A 234 0.85 -7.06 -11.03
N ALA A 235 0.66 -5.91 -11.65
CA ALA A 235 0.30 -4.66 -10.97
C ALA A 235 -1.16 -4.31 -11.28
N PHE A 236 -2.02 -4.36 -10.27
CA PHE A 236 -3.44 -4.01 -10.35
C PHE A 236 -3.63 -2.60 -9.82
N ARG A 237 -4.31 -1.76 -10.59
CA ARG A 237 -4.63 -0.40 -10.16
C ARG A 237 -5.90 -0.39 -9.32
N VAL A 238 -5.89 0.39 -8.25
CA VAL A 238 -7.04 0.66 -7.38
C VAL A 238 -7.31 2.15 -7.39
N ASP A 239 -8.45 2.57 -7.92
CA ASP A 239 -8.85 3.96 -8.01
C ASP A 239 -10.25 4.21 -7.42
N SER A 240 -10.81 5.40 -7.60
CA SER A 240 -12.15 5.74 -7.10
C SER A 240 -13.26 4.89 -7.71
N ASN A 241 -13.04 4.28 -8.89
CA ASN A 241 -14.00 3.38 -9.53
C ASN A 241 -13.90 1.94 -9.01
N GLY A 242 -12.81 1.60 -8.34
CA GLY A 242 -12.57 0.29 -7.76
C GLY A 242 -11.26 -0.35 -8.20
N VAL A 243 -11.21 -1.69 -8.17
CA VAL A 243 -10.05 -2.49 -8.56
C VAL A 243 -10.11 -2.78 -10.06
N GLU A 244 -9.10 -2.35 -10.82
CA GLU A 244 -8.93 -2.75 -12.21
C GLU A 244 -8.52 -4.21 -12.27
N THR A 245 -9.38 -5.08 -12.81
CA THR A 245 -9.14 -6.54 -12.85
C THR A 245 -8.16 -6.98 -13.93
N THR A 246 -7.77 -6.08 -14.84
CA THR A 246 -6.75 -6.31 -15.86
C THR A 246 -5.44 -5.71 -15.40
N PRO A 247 -4.42 -6.51 -15.03
CA PRO A 247 -3.16 -5.98 -14.52
C PRO A 247 -2.25 -5.45 -15.62
N VAL A 248 -1.34 -4.57 -15.24
CA VAL A 248 -0.08 -4.36 -15.98
C VAL A 248 0.82 -5.55 -15.68
N ILE A 249 1.33 -6.23 -16.72
CA ILE A 249 2.17 -7.42 -16.58
C ILE A 249 3.59 -7.07 -17.01
N THR A 250 4.57 -7.37 -16.14
CA THR A 250 5.99 -7.27 -16.46
C THR A 250 6.63 -8.66 -16.39
N ASN A 251 7.05 -9.21 -17.55
CA ASN A 251 7.83 -10.44 -17.62
C ASN A 251 9.31 -10.11 -17.41
N ILE A 252 9.89 -10.57 -16.31
CA ILE A 252 11.26 -10.22 -15.91
C ILE A 252 11.83 -11.28 -14.95
N ASN A 253 13.16 -11.52 -15.01
CA ASN A 253 13.85 -12.45 -14.10
C ASN A 253 13.62 -12.12 -12.61
N PRO A 254 13.66 -13.14 -11.71
CA PRO A 254 13.98 -14.54 -12.01
C PRO A 254 12.76 -15.34 -12.50
N LEU A 255 13.03 -16.46 -13.14
CA LEU A 255 12.04 -17.51 -13.35
C LEU A 255 11.96 -18.37 -12.08
N ILE A 256 10.83 -18.35 -11.42
CA ILE A 256 10.53 -19.20 -10.26
C ILE A 256 9.69 -20.39 -10.73
N SER A 257 10.28 -21.56 -10.72
CA SER A 257 9.63 -22.77 -11.23
C SER A 257 8.44 -23.18 -10.37
N THR A 258 7.38 -23.69 -11.00
CA THR A 258 6.27 -24.37 -10.33
C THR A 258 6.66 -25.77 -9.83
N SER A 259 7.77 -26.34 -10.33
CA SER A 259 8.29 -27.62 -9.85
C SER A 259 8.82 -27.46 -8.41
N GLY A 260 8.29 -28.23 -7.46
CA GLY A 260 8.59 -28.08 -6.05
C GLY A 260 8.05 -26.77 -5.45
N TYR A 261 6.99 -26.25 -6.00
CA TYR A 261 6.46 -24.90 -5.74
C TYR A 261 6.15 -24.58 -4.28
N ARG A 262 5.97 -25.58 -3.48
CA ARG A 262 5.64 -25.44 -2.07
C ARG A 262 6.40 -24.32 -1.33
N ARG A 263 7.72 -24.18 -1.59
CA ARG A 263 8.53 -23.12 -1.00
C ARG A 263 8.84 -21.96 -1.94
N ASN A 264 8.58 -22.13 -3.21
CA ASN A 264 8.83 -21.10 -4.20
C ASN A 264 7.84 -19.94 -4.07
N GLY A 265 6.63 -20.23 -3.56
CA GLY A 265 5.60 -19.24 -3.25
C GLY A 265 5.94 -18.35 -2.05
N ILE A 266 6.71 -18.87 -1.10
CA ILE A 266 6.98 -18.25 0.19
C ILE A 266 7.95 -17.07 0.09
N GLY A 267 7.75 -16.05 0.90
CA GLY A 267 8.59 -14.87 1.06
C GLY A 267 7.85 -13.56 0.81
N TYR A 268 8.40 -12.47 1.30
CA TYR A 268 7.79 -11.14 1.18
C TYR A 268 8.16 -10.43 -0.12
N ILE A 269 7.26 -9.56 -0.56
CA ILE A 269 7.48 -8.52 -1.56
C ILE A 269 7.16 -7.18 -0.92
N LYS A 270 7.99 -6.16 -1.17
CA LYS A 270 7.80 -4.79 -0.66
C LYS A 270 8.10 -3.77 -1.73
N ALA A 271 7.31 -2.71 -1.75
CA ALA A 271 7.67 -1.48 -2.45
C ALA A 271 8.51 -0.59 -1.53
N SER A 272 9.42 0.20 -2.09
CA SER A 272 10.07 1.26 -1.32
C SER A 272 9.07 2.35 -0.92
N PRO A 273 9.25 3.03 0.23
CA PRO A 273 8.38 4.12 0.64
C PRO A 273 8.20 5.20 -0.44
N ASP A 274 9.25 5.57 -1.15
CA ASP A 274 9.21 6.53 -2.26
C ASP A 274 8.54 6.01 -3.55
N GLY A 275 8.17 4.72 -3.57
CA GLY A 275 7.50 4.09 -4.71
C GLY A 275 8.38 3.89 -5.94
N SER A 276 9.70 4.01 -5.83
CA SER A 276 10.63 3.89 -6.97
C SER A 276 11.17 2.48 -7.19
N LYS A 277 11.05 1.59 -6.19
CA LYS A 277 11.62 0.25 -6.22
C LYS A 277 10.67 -0.81 -5.68
N ILE A 278 10.87 -2.04 -6.16
CA ILE A 278 10.23 -3.26 -5.62
C ILE A 278 11.35 -4.22 -5.22
N ALA A 279 11.27 -4.79 -4.02
CA ALA A 279 12.14 -5.86 -3.57
C ALA A 279 11.32 -7.11 -3.26
N ILE A 280 11.88 -8.29 -3.55
CA ILE A 280 11.21 -9.57 -3.36
C ILE A 280 12.18 -10.63 -2.85
N CYS A 281 11.74 -11.40 -1.86
CA CYS A 281 12.41 -12.59 -1.37
C CYS A 281 11.73 -13.85 -1.91
N HIS A 282 12.55 -14.83 -2.30
CA HIS A 282 12.13 -16.17 -2.63
C HIS A 282 12.80 -17.14 -1.67
N SER A 283 11.99 -17.90 -0.93
CA SER A 283 12.52 -18.91 -0.01
C SER A 283 13.25 -20.02 -0.77
N GLN A 284 12.75 -20.35 -1.96
CA GLN A 284 13.42 -21.21 -2.96
C GLN A 284 13.14 -20.69 -4.38
N ASN A 285 14.00 -21.02 -5.33
CA ASN A 285 13.82 -20.65 -6.74
C ASN A 285 13.27 -21.80 -7.61
N GLY A 286 13.02 -22.95 -7.03
CA GLY A 286 12.54 -24.16 -7.74
C GLY A 286 13.63 -24.89 -8.51
N ASN A 287 13.41 -26.17 -8.75
CA ASN A 287 14.19 -27.17 -9.49
C ASN A 287 14.82 -28.29 -8.67
N GLN A 288 14.53 -28.39 -7.38
CA GLN A 288 15.04 -29.51 -6.61
C GLN A 288 13.87 -30.35 -6.09
N ALA A 289 13.62 -31.48 -6.73
CA ALA A 289 12.92 -32.57 -6.09
C ALA A 289 13.81 -33.04 -4.93
N GLY A 290 13.57 -32.54 -3.71
CA GLY A 290 14.28 -33.00 -2.53
C GLY A 290 14.86 -31.92 -1.62
N GLY A 291 14.29 -30.70 -1.56
CA GLY A 291 14.49 -29.80 -0.43
C GLY A 291 15.93 -29.32 -0.21
N ASP A 292 16.54 -28.75 -1.25
CA ASP A 292 17.73 -27.94 -1.02
C ASP A 292 17.26 -26.59 -0.47
N SER A 293 17.39 -26.40 0.85
CA SER A 293 17.04 -25.18 1.57
C SER A 293 17.89 -23.97 1.15
N ASP A 294 18.90 -24.16 0.31
CA ASP A 294 19.96 -23.21 0.04
C ASP A 294 19.89 -22.53 -1.32
N ASN A 295 18.76 -22.59 -2.05
CA ASN A 295 18.64 -22.03 -3.38
C ASN A 295 17.70 -20.81 -3.48
N GLY A 296 17.36 -20.17 -2.36
CA GLY A 296 16.57 -18.95 -2.32
C GLY A 296 17.30 -17.73 -2.89
N SER A 297 16.62 -16.63 -2.99
CA SER A 297 17.19 -15.38 -3.52
C SER A 297 16.44 -14.14 -3.06
N THR A 298 17.11 -12.99 -3.13
CA THR A 298 16.49 -11.66 -3.01
C THR A 298 16.83 -10.84 -4.24
N TRP A 299 15.81 -10.23 -4.80
CA TRP A 299 15.91 -9.38 -5.98
C TRP A 299 15.33 -8.00 -5.70
N ILE A 300 15.87 -6.98 -6.37
CA ILE A 300 15.36 -5.61 -6.39
C ILE A 300 15.23 -5.14 -7.84
N TYR A 301 14.22 -4.29 -8.08
CA TYR A 301 13.87 -3.74 -9.39
C TYR A 301 13.61 -2.25 -9.27
N ASP A 302 13.84 -1.51 -10.34
CA ASP A 302 13.25 -0.19 -10.49
C ASP A 302 11.76 -0.34 -10.85
N PHE A 303 10.93 0.49 -10.25
CA PHE A 303 9.50 0.50 -10.47
C PHE A 303 9.05 1.85 -11.02
N ASP A 304 8.48 1.85 -12.21
CA ASP A 304 7.81 3.04 -12.76
C ASP A 304 6.39 3.12 -12.18
N ASN A 305 6.25 3.85 -11.13
CA ASN A 305 5.04 4.04 -10.37
C ASN A 305 3.93 4.75 -11.18
N SER A 306 4.25 5.40 -12.31
CA SER A 306 3.25 5.96 -13.22
C SER A 306 2.61 4.93 -14.16
N SER A 307 3.33 3.88 -14.49
CA SER A 307 2.89 2.86 -15.45
C SER A 307 2.70 1.46 -14.86
N GLY A 308 3.20 1.20 -13.65
CA GLY A 308 3.16 -0.11 -13.03
C GLY A 308 4.19 -1.11 -13.59
N ILE A 309 5.22 -0.65 -14.33
CA ILE A 309 6.20 -1.48 -15.00
C ILE A 309 7.48 -1.60 -14.16
N LEU A 310 8.01 -2.84 -14.04
CA LEU A 310 9.29 -3.11 -13.40
C LEU A 310 10.41 -3.20 -14.45
N SER A 311 11.63 -2.80 -14.04
CA SER A 311 12.82 -2.85 -14.90
C SER A 311 14.09 -3.08 -14.06
N ASN A 312 15.25 -3.23 -14.71
CA ASN A 312 16.56 -3.31 -14.10
C ASN A 312 16.68 -4.33 -12.93
N PRO A 313 16.44 -5.64 -13.19
CA PRO A 313 16.52 -6.67 -12.16
C PRO A 313 17.95 -6.78 -11.62
N LEU A 314 18.11 -6.67 -10.30
CA LEU A 314 19.38 -6.88 -9.61
C LEU A 314 19.21 -7.96 -8.53
N ASN A 315 20.02 -9.02 -8.61
CA ASN A 315 20.08 -10.06 -7.58
C ASN A 315 21.02 -9.63 -6.46
N LEU A 316 20.48 -9.49 -5.25
CA LEU A 316 21.25 -9.10 -4.06
C LEU A 316 21.75 -10.32 -3.27
N VAL A 317 20.95 -11.38 -3.20
CA VAL A 317 21.27 -12.63 -2.49
C VAL A 317 20.97 -13.81 -3.38
N SER A 318 21.87 -14.79 -3.42
CA SER A 318 21.70 -16.05 -4.18
C SER A 318 22.05 -17.25 -3.34
N ASN A 319 21.35 -18.34 -3.57
CA ASN A 319 21.59 -19.65 -2.95
C ASN A 319 21.49 -19.66 -1.42
N VAL A 320 20.66 -18.78 -0.86
CA VAL A 320 20.31 -18.73 0.55
C VAL A 320 18.82 -18.51 0.66
N SER A 321 18.14 -19.31 1.48
CA SER A 321 16.71 -19.15 1.75
C SER A 321 16.46 -17.75 2.33
N GLN A 322 15.63 -16.96 1.66
CA GLN A 322 15.24 -15.62 2.05
C GLN A 322 13.73 -15.54 2.29
N TYR A 323 13.31 -14.77 3.27
CA TYR A 323 11.90 -14.70 3.66
C TYR A 323 11.39 -13.26 3.74
N GLY A 324 11.84 -12.49 4.74
CA GLY A 324 11.43 -11.11 4.93
C GLY A 324 12.28 -10.12 4.14
N VAL A 325 11.67 -9.04 3.72
CA VAL A 325 12.33 -7.89 3.08
C VAL A 325 11.65 -6.60 3.54
N GLU A 326 12.44 -5.53 3.78
CA GLU A 326 11.91 -4.20 4.12
C GLU A 326 12.91 -3.11 3.71
N PHE A 327 12.39 -1.98 3.29
CA PHE A 327 13.19 -0.79 3.00
C PHE A 327 13.35 0.09 4.24
N SER A 328 14.44 0.88 4.28
CA SER A 328 14.54 2.00 5.21
C SER A 328 13.52 3.09 4.89
N PRO A 329 13.14 3.95 5.87
CA PRO A 329 12.21 5.05 5.65
C PRO A 329 12.58 5.97 4.48
N ASP A 330 13.87 6.22 4.29
CA ASP A 330 14.41 7.05 3.20
C ASP A 330 14.66 6.30 1.88
N SER A 331 14.27 5.01 1.81
CA SER A 331 14.46 4.13 0.65
C SER A 331 15.93 3.86 0.26
N SER A 332 16.91 4.30 1.06
CA SER A 332 18.34 4.18 0.75
C SER A 332 18.95 2.85 1.15
N LYS A 333 18.30 2.08 2.04
CA LYS A 333 18.76 0.76 2.51
C LYS A 333 17.68 -0.30 2.31
N LEU A 334 18.13 -1.54 2.12
CA LEU A 334 17.27 -2.71 2.09
C LEU A 334 17.70 -3.70 3.16
N TYR A 335 16.74 -4.24 3.86
CA TYR A 335 16.93 -5.28 4.86
C TYR A 335 16.31 -6.58 4.41
N THR A 336 16.97 -7.71 4.64
CA THR A 336 16.44 -9.03 4.36
C THR A 336 16.61 -9.96 5.55
N SER A 337 15.70 -10.90 5.70
CA SER A 337 15.76 -11.93 6.72
C SER A 337 15.54 -13.31 6.11
N GLY A 338 16.04 -14.33 6.79
CA GLY A 338 15.91 -15.72 6.40
C GLY A 338 17.20 -16.51 6.69
N GLY A 339 17.15 -17.84 6.65
CA GLY A 339 18.32 -18.68 6.80
C GLY A 339 19.16 -18.43 8.06
N GLY A 340 18.57 -17.85 9.11
CA GLY A 340 19.26 -17.52 10.36
C GLY A 340 20.04 -16.21 10.33
N THR A 341 19.80 -15.32 9.37
CA THR A 341 20.49 -14.03 9.27
C THR A 341 19.52 -12.87 9.07
N VAL A 342 19.93 -11.66 9.49
CA VAL A 342 19.37 -10.38 9.07
C VAL A 342 20.48 -9.61 8.39
N LEU A 343 20.29 -9.29 7.11
CA LEU A 343 21.25 -8.60 6.26
C LEU A 343 20.75 -7.19 5.92
N GLN A 344 21.68 -6.24 5.81
CA GLN A 344 21.45 -4.90 5.29
C GLN A 344 22.21 -4.71 3.99
N PHE A 345 21.63 -3.99 3.04
CA PHE A 345 22.24 -3.56 1.78
C PHE A 345 22.15 -2.04 1.66
N ASP A 346 23.24 -1.42 1.21
CA ASP A 346 23.30 0.00 0.85
C ASP A 346 22.92 0.16 -0.62
N LEU A 347 21.74 0.69 -0.88
CA LEU A 347 21.22 0.87 -2.24
C LEU A 347 21.87 2.04 -2.99
N ASP A 348 22.51 2.96 -2.26
CA ASP A 348 23.28 4.06 -2.84
C ASP A 348 24.72 3.67 -3.22
N ALA A 349 25.16 2.47 -2.84
CA ALA A 349 26.46 1.95 -3.21
C ALA A 349 26.56 1.74 -4.73
N VAL A 350 27.78 1.87 -5.28
CA VAL A 350 28.04 1.61 -6.71
C VAL A 350 27.68 0.18 -7.11
N ASN A 351 27.82 -0.78 -6.20
CA ASN A 351 27.45 -2.17 -6.36
C ASN A 351 26.67 -2.59 -5.09
N PRO A 352 25.36 -2.38 -5.06
CA PRO A 352 24.53 -2.71 -3.90
C PRO A 352 24.65 -4.18 -3.47
N GLU A 353 24.78 -5.10 -4.41
CA GLU A 353 24.93 -6.54 -4.17
C GLU A 353 26.22 -6.92 -3.41
N LEU A 354 27.21 -6.02 -3.38
CA LEU A 354 28.46 -6.21 -2.65
C LEU A 354 28.53 -5.42 -1.34
N SER A 355 27.50 -4.64 -1.04
CA SER A 355 27.47 -3.73 0.13
C SER A 355 26.92 -4.38 1.40
N PHE A 356 26.56 -5.67 1.36
CA PHE A 356 25.85 -6.32 2.45
C PHE A 356 26.60 -6.26 3.79
N PHE A 357 25.83 -6.06 4.85
CA PHE A 357 26.29 -6.12 6.23
C PHE A 357 25.38 -7.07 7.02
N GLU A 358 25.98 -8.01 7.77
CA GLU A 358 25.25 -8.93 8.64
C GLU A 358 24.96 -8.24 9.99
N LEU A 359 23.70 -7.92 10.24
CA LEU A 359 23.24 -7.29 11.49
C LEU A 359 23.00 -8.31 12.61
N ALA A 360 22.47 -9.48 12.23
CA ALA A 360 22.19 -10.57 13.16
C ALA A 360 22.47 -11.92 12.52
N PHE A 361 22.92 -12.84 13.38
CA PHE A 361 23.08 -14.25 13.08
C PHE A 361 22.53 -15.09 14.24
N GLY A 362 21.66 -16.07 13.94
CA GLY A 362 21.04 -16.96 14.92
C GLY A 362 20.91 -18.38 14.41
N PHE A 363 20.52 -19.28 15.29
CA PHE A 363 20.22 -20.67 14.95
C PHE A 363 18.76 -20.88 14.56
N SER A 364 17.94 -19.86 14.77
CA SER A 364 16.52 -19.82 14.44
C SER A 364 16.24 -19.05 13.17
N PHE A 365 15.02 -19.19 12.67
CA PHE A 365 14.55 -18.50 11.48
C PHE A 365 14.10 -17.09 11.85
N PHE A 366 14.60 -16.08 11.17
CA PHE A 366 14.06 -14.72 11.21
C PHE A 366 12.92 -14.59 10.21
N GLY A 367 11.78 -14.12 10.69
CA GLY A 367 10.56 -13.94 9.91
C GLY A 367 10.47 -12.59 9.19
N ALA A 368 9.27 -12.01 9.15
CA ALA A 368 8.99 -10.74 8.53
C ALA A 368 9.80 -9.59 9.12
N LEU A 369 10.10 -8.64 8.26
CA LEU A 369 10.57 -7.30 8.58
C LEU A 369 9.43 -6.33 8.27
N GLN A 370 9.13 -5.40 9.17
CA GLN A 370 8.09 -4.40 8.93
C GLN A 370 8.50 -3.04 9.49
N LEU A 371 8.49 -2.04 8.63
CA LEU A 371 8.67 -0.65 9.00
C LEU A 371 7.47 -0.17 9.82
N GLY A 372 7.76 0.44 10.97
CA GLY A 372 6.75 1.02 11.86
C GLY A 372 6.57 2.52 11.67
N PRO A 373 5.45 3.08 12.15
CA PRO A 373 5.20 4.53 12.13
C PRO A 373 6.22 5.36 12.90
N ASP A 374 6.99 4.73 13.80
CA ASP A 374 8.09 5.37 14.54
C ASP A 374 9.43 5.37 13.78
N GLY A 375 9.41 4.98 12.49
CA GLY A 375 10.58 4.96 11.62
C GLY A 375 11.56 3.83 11.89
N LYS A 376 11.23 2.87 12.76
CA LYS A 376 12.04 1.70 13.03
C LYS A 376 11.54 0.48 12.27
N ILE A 377 12.41 -0.51 12.09
CA ILE A 377 12.01 -1.79 11.50
C ILE A 377 11.94 -2.84 12.62
N TYR A 378 10.79 -3.50 12.70
CA TYR A 378 10.52 -4.59 13.61
C TYR A 378 10.73 -5.91 12.88
N VAL A 379 11.33 -6.89 13.58
CA VAL A 379 11.70 -8.19 13.03
C VAL A 379 11.07 -9.30 13.85
N ALA A 380 10.28 -10.15 13.21
CA ALA A 380 9.78 -11.35 13.84
C ALA A 380 10.93 -12.37 14.03
N ASN A 381 11.10 -12.85 15.25
CA ASN A 381 12.19 -13.77 15.62
C ASN A 381 11.62 -15.03 16.24
N ASN A 382 11.74 -16.16 15.55
CA ASN A 382 11.21 -17.43 16.01
C ASN A 382 12.03 -18.06 17.17
N GLU A 383 13.20 -17.48 17.54
CA GLU A 383 13.96 -17.91 18.72
C GLU A 383 13.28 -17.47 20.03
N ASP A 384 12.70 -16.26 20.02
CA ASP A 384 11.86 -15.78 21.12
C ASP A 384 10.56 -15.17 20.57
N PRO A 385 9.52 -15.98 20.38
CA PRO A 385 8.26 -15.49 19.83
C PRO A 385 7.50 -14.54 20.76
N PHE A 386 7.98 -14.33 22.00
CA PHE A 386 7.39 -13.39 22.96
C PHE A 386 7.99 -11.97 22.86
N SER A 387 8.85 -11.74 21.90
CA SER A 387 9.43 -10.43 21.62
C SER A 387 9.66 -10.22 20.13
N LEU A 388 9.85 -8.95 19.72
CA LEU A 388 10.35 -8.60 18.40
C LEU A 388 11.75 -7.99 18.55
N ASP A 389 12.61 -8.25 17.58
CA ASP A 389 13.86 -7.50 17.42
C ASP A 389 13.57 -6.17 16.75
N VAL A 390 14.45 -5.19 16.95
CA VAL A 390 14.24 -3.83 16.41
C VAL A 390 15.51 -3.28 15.79
N ILE A 391 15.41 -2.73 14.59
CA ILE A 391 16.42 -1.89 13.95
C ILE A 391 16.02 -0.44 14.21
N ASN A 392 16.78 0.24 15.06
CA ASN A 392 16.37 1.54 15.61
C ASN A 392 16.65 2.72 14.68
N PHE A 393 17.66 2.62 13.82
CA PHE A 393 18.10 3.68 12.91
C PHE A 393 18.29 3.10 11.50
N PRO A 394 17.21 2.70 10.83
CA PRO A 394 17.33 1.90 9.59
C PRO A 394 17.90 2.68 8.39
N ASN A 395 18.06 4.00 8.46
CA ASN A 395 18.74 4.77 7.43
C ASN A 395 20.28 4.69 7.58
N GLU A 396 20.78 4.30 8.76
CA GLU A 396 22.21 4.20 9.07
C GLU A 396 22.81 2.88 8.60
N LEU A 397 24.15 2.87 8.40
CA LEU A 397 24.88 1.70 7.88
C LEU A 397 25.45 0.82 9.01
N GLY A 398 25.37 -0.48 8.82
CA GLY A 398 26.04 -1.48 9.63
C GLY A 398 25.62 -1.42 11.10
N VAL A 399 26.57 -1.31 12.01
CA VAL A 399 26.31 -1.28 13.46
C VAL A 399 25.55 -0.04 13.90
N ASP A 400 25.65 1.05 13.16
CA ASP A 400 24.97 2.31 13.48
C ASP A 400 23.45 2.23 13.20
N ALA A 401 23.01 1.25 12.40
CA ALA A 401 21.59 0.92 12.24
C ALA A 401 20.94 0.50 13.58
N GLY A 402 21.72 0.15 14.59
CA GLY A 402 21.25 -0.04 15.95
C GLY A 402 20.32 -1.25 16.11
N TYR A 403 20.67 -2.41 15.52
CA TYR A 403 19.92 -3.64 15.70
C TYR A 403 19.98 -4.10 17.18
N ASN A 404 18.81 -4.35 17.76
CA ASN A 404 18.66 -4.87 19.11
C ASN A 404 17.73 -6.07 19.15
N ALA A 405 18.25 -7.22 19.53
CA ALA A 405 17.44 -8.43 19.72
C ALA A 405 16.53 -8.29 20.94
N TYR A 406 15.29 -8.84 20.83
CA TYR A 406 14.29 -8.93 21.89
C TYR A 406 13.90 -7.58 22.53
N GLN A 407 13.99 -6.50 21.78
CA GLN A 407 13.76 -5.15 22.31
C GLN A 407 12.29 -4.88 22.63
N MET A 408 11.37 -5.33 21.76
CA MET A 408 9.94 -5.12 21.94
C MET A 408 9.29 -6.35 22.57
N ASN A 409 9.02 -6.32 23.86
CA ASN A 409 8.37 -7.43 24.57
C ASN A 409 6.86 -7.44 24.27
N LEU A 410 6.36 -8.59 23.87
CA LEU A 410 4.93 -8.85 23.67
C LEU A 410 4.34 -9.31 25.01
N SER A 411 3.65 -8.46 25.71
CA SER A 411 3.13 -8.70 27.07
C SER A 411 2.10 -9.85 27.13
N SER A 412 1.48 -10.19 26.01
CA SER A 412 0.58 -11.33 25.83
C SER A 412 0.60 -11.75 24.36
N GLY A 413 0.33 -13.02 24.13
CA GLY A 413 0.44 -13.62 22.80
C GLY A 413 1.89 -13.86 22.37
N SER A 414 2.06 -14.36 21.18
CA SER A 414 3.37 -14.63 20.58
C SER A 414 3.36 -14.27 19.09
N SER A 415 4.50 -13.83 18.56
CA SER A 415 4.64 -13.66 17.12
C SER A 415 4.73 -15.01 16.43
N GLY A 416 4.13 -15.11 15.24
CA GLY A 416 4.52 -16.12 14.26
C GLY A 416 5.72 -15.64 13.45
N LEU A 417 5.73 -15.97 12.17
CA LEU A 417 6.72 -15.46 11.22
C LEU A 417 6.28 -14.15 10.56
N GLY A 418 4.98 -13.87 10.52
CA GLY A 418 4.42 -12.69 9.83
C GLY A 418 4.26 -11.47 10.73
N LEU A 419 4.31 -10.29 10.08
CA LEU A 419 3.94 -9.00 10.64
C LEU A 419 2.98 -8.31 9.65
N PRO A 420 2.07 -7.43 10.12
CA PRO A 420 1.08 -6.79 9.26
C PRO A 420 1.73 -5.96 8.15
N PRO A 421 1.49 -6.25 6.87
CA PRO A 421 1.93 -5.40 5.77
C PRO A 421 1.05 -4.15 5.68
N PHE A 422 1.69 -3.02 5.33
CA PHE A 422 1.02 -1.75 5.07
C PHE A 422 1.40 -1.22 3.69
N ILE A 423 0.64 -0.26 3.19
CA ILE A 423 1.01 0.50 2.01
C ILE A 423 2.29 1.25 2.33
N GLN A 424 3.36 0.98 1.60
CA GLN A 424 4.70 1.46 1.95
C GLN A 424 4.82 2.98 1.89
N SER A 425 4.09 3.65 1.00
CA SER A 425 4.07 5.11 0.94
C SER A 425 3.47 5.78 2.19
N PHE A 426 2.80 5.03 3.07
CA PHE A 426 2.39 5.55 4.38
C PHE A 426 3.57 5.93 5.28
N PHE A 427 4.76 5.42 5.01
CA PHE A 427 5.96 5.68 5.80
C PHE A 427 6.86 6.77 5.21
N LEU A 428 6.47 7.36 4.08
CA LEU A 428 7.22 8.44 3.48
C LEU A 428 6.88 9.76 4.15
N ALA A 429 7.91 10.46 4.64
CA ALA A 429 7.74 11.84 5.03
C ALA A 429 7.53 12.71 3.79
N SER A 430 6.51 13.56 3.80
CA SER A 430 6.10 14.33 2.63
C SER A 430 5.60 15.72 3.00
N ILE A 431 5.71 16.65 2.03
CA ILE A 431 5.06 17.95 2.10
C ILE A 431 3.63 17.80 1.61
N GLN A 432 2.69 18.26 2.42
CA GLN A 432 1.28 18.37 2.07
C GLN A 432 0.93 19.83 1.84
N PHE A 433 0.04 20.10 0.90
CA PHE A 433 -0.42 21.46 0.62
C PHE A 433 -1.89 21.48 0.17
N GLU A 434 -2.56 22.60 0.47
CA GLU A 434 -3.93 22.87 0.05
C GLU A 434 -3.98 24.21 -0.68
N ASN A 435 -4.87 24.34 -1.67
CA ASN A 435 -5.05 25.51 -2.52
C ASN A 435 -3.80 25.86 -3.35
N SER A 436 -3.84 25.57 -4.62
CA SER A 436 -2.73 25.79 -5.56
C SER A 436 -3.09 26.83 -6.65
N CYS A 437 -3.67 27.95 -6.23
CA CYS A 437 -4.04 29.05 -7.15
C CYS A 437 -3.29 30.34 -6.81
N VAL A 438 -3.03 31.14 -7.83
CA VAL A 438 -2.43 32.49 -7.69
C VAL A 438 -3.29 33.36 -6.78
N ASP A 439 -2.63 34.17 -5.92
CA ASP A 439 -3.24 35.09 -4.97
C ASP A 439 -4.18 34.44 -3.92
N ILE A 440 -4.15 33.11 -3.83
CA ILE A 440 -4.81 32.36 -2.75
C ILE A 440 -3.74 31.81 -1.84
N ASN A 441 -4.02 31.82 -0.53
CA ASN A 441 -3.12 31.20 0.44
C ASN A 441 -3.04 29.69 0.18
N THR A 442 -1.83 29.20 -0.06
CA THR A 442 -1.51 27.77 -0.02
C THR A 442 -1.10 27.42 1.40
N GLU A 443 -1.84 26.52 2.02
CA GLU A 443 -1.54 26.01 3.36
C GLU A 443 -0.59 24.82 3.26
N PHE A 444 0.47 24.79 4.06
CA PHE A 444 1.48 23.74 4.04
C PHE A 444 1.57 23.01 5.37
N SER A 445 1.88 21.73 5.30
CA SER A 445 2.26 20.91 6.45
C SER A 445 3.26 19.84 6.04
N VAL A 446 4.05 19.33 6.99
CA VAL A 446 4.91 18.16 6.79
C VAL A 446 4.27 16.97 7.47
N ASN A 447 4.09 15.90 6.70
CA ASN A 447 3.86 14.58 7.26
C ASN A 447 5.24 13.95 7.53
N SER A 448 5.56 13.63 8.78
CA SER A 448 6.86 13.08 9.16
C SER A 448 6.71 11.92 10.13
N THR A 449 7.47 10.84 9.91
CA THR A 449 7.57 9.67 10.80
C THR A 449 8.26 9.97 12.13
N GLN A 450 8.98 11.09 12.23
CA GLN A 450 9.73 11.48 13.41
C GLN A 450 9.23 12.82 13.97
N ALA A 451 9.12 12.90 15.29
CA ALA A 451 8.98 14.19 15.95
C ALA A 451 10.25 15.02 15.70
N TYR A 452 10.09 16.25 15.29
CA TYR A 452 11.20 17.17 15.03
C TYR A 452 11.17 18.37 16.00
N ASP A 453 12.37 18.91 16.25
CA ASP A 453 12.53 20.06 17.17
C ASP A 453 12.27 21.39 16.47
N SER A 454 12.56 21.45 15.15
CA SER A 454 12.35 22.66 14.35
C SER A 454 12.16 22.31 12.88
N ILE A 455 11.50 23.21 12.16
CA ILE A 455 11.28 23.13 10.72
C ILE A 455 11.64 24.47 10.06
N LEU A 456 12.19 24.39 8.84
CA LEU A 456 12.47 25.54 7.99
C LEU A 456 11.90 25.29 6.60
N TRP A 457 10.99 26.15 6.17
CA TRP A 457 10.35 26.09 4.86
C TRP A 457 11.01 27.04 3.87
N ASP A 458 11.18 26.58 2.63
CA ASP A 458 11.45 27.39 1.43
C ASP A 458 10.37 27.09 0.40
N PHE A 459 9.63 28.11 -0.02
CA PHE A 459 8.49 27.96 -0.93
C PHE A 459 8.89 27.94 -2.42
N GLY A 460 10.18 28.06 -2.72
CA GLY A 460 10.73 27.91 -4.08
C GLY A 460 10.50 29.09 -5.01
N ASP A 461 9.90 30.20 -4.53
CA ASP A 461 9.63 31.39 -5.32
C ASP A 461 10.58 32.56 -5.00
N GLY A 462 11.57 32.33 -4.13
CA GLY A 462 12.58 33.30 -3.70
C GLY A 462 12.09 34.31 -2.68
N THR A 463 10.95 34.09 -2.05
CA THR A 463 10.45 34.87 -0.92
C THR A 463 11.09 34.43 0.41
N ASP A 464 10.69 35.04 1.53
CA ASP A 464 11.19 34.70 2.85
C ASP A 464 10.77 33.26 3.25
N THR A 465 11.67 32.56 3.96
CA THR A 465 11.44 31.26 4.55
C THR A 465 10.52 31.34 5.78
N SER A 466 9.89 30.22 6.17
CA SER A 466 9.05 30.12 7.37
C SER A 466 9.58 29.05 8.34
N THR A 467 9.36 29.27 9.63
CA THR A 467 9.66 28.28 10.70
C THR A 467 8.40 27.81 11.43
N GLU A 468 7.24 28.10 10.89
CA GLU A 468 5.95 27.62 11.43
C GLU A 468 5.76 26.15 11.09
N ASN A 469 5.16 25.36 11.97
CA ASN A 469 4.91 23.94 11.71
C ASN A 469 3.92 23.72 10.55
N ALA A 470 2.98 24.65 10.39
CA ALA A 470 2.00 24.66 9.32
C ALA A 470 1.88 26.08 8.76
N PRO A 471 2.79 26.51 7.87
CA PRO A 471 2.77 27.86 7.33
C PRO A 471 1.73 28.01 6.22
N SER A 472 1.32 29.24 6.00
CA SER A 472 0.52 29.67 4.87
C SER A 472 1.37 30.56 3.97
N HIS A 473 1.37 30.32 2.67
CA HIS A 473 2.12 31.10 1.68
C HIS A 473 1.26 31.45 0.46
N THR A 474 1.48 32.65 -0.10
CA THR A 474 0.72 33.14 -1.27
C THR A 474 1.64 33.34 -2.46
N TYR A 475 1.42 32.59 -3.52
CA TYR A 475 2.13 32.75 -4.80
C TYR A 475 1.45 33.84 -5.64
N THR A 476 2.24 34.81 -6.11
CA THR A 476 1.76 35.92 -6.93
C THR A 476 1.82 35.68 -8.43
N SER A 477 2.33 34.52 -8.85
CA SER A 477 2.42 34.12 -10.26
C SER A 477 2.12 32.64 -10.40
N ALA A 478 1.49 32.27 -11.51
CA ALA A 478 1.34 30.88 -11.89
C ALA A 478 2.70 30.29 -12.31
N GLY A 479 2.90 29.03 -12.03
CA GLY A 479 4.15 28.34 -12.36
C GLY A 479 4.35 27.07 -11.56
N THR A 480 5.47 26.45 -11.81
CA THR A 480 5.91 25.26 -11.07
C THR A 480 6.97 25.69 -10.05
N TYR A 481 6.74 25.38 -8.79
CA TYR A 481 7.62 25.72 -7.68
C TYR A 481 8.07 24.45 -6.98
N THR A 482 9.35 24.41 -6.57
CA THR A 482 9.86 23.34 -5.71
C THR A 482 9.88 23.86 -4.29
N VAL A 483 8.93 23.38 -3.48
CA VAL A 483 8.85 23.69 -2.06
C VAL A 483 9.74 22.72 -1.30
N SER A 484 10.51 23.20 -0.33
CA SER A 484 11.29 22.35 0.55
C SER A 484 11.00 22.63 2.02
N ALA A 485 11.08 21.59 2.83
CA ALA A 485 11.00 21.64 4.27
C ALA A 485 12.21 20.93 4.86
N GLU A 486 13.04 21.66 5.60
CA GLU A 486 14.15 21.11 6.35
C GLU A 486 13.71 20.96 7.81
N ILE A 487 13.67 19.72 8.33
CA ILE A 487 13.38 19.41 9.72
C ILE A 487 14.65 19.04 10.47
N THR A 488 14.73 19.43 11.74
CA THR A 488 15.83 19.08 12.66
C THR A 488 15.28 18.29 13.83
N ALA A 489 15.85 17.11 14.07
CA ALA A 489 15.55 16.26 15.22
C ALA A 489 16.87 15.95 15.95
N GLY A 490 17.08 16.55 17.12
CA GLY A 490 18.35 16.47 17.84
C GLY A 490 19.52 17.05 17.04
N THR A 491 20.40 16.20 16.52
CA THR A 491 21.54 16.60 15.69
C THR A 491 21.35 16.27 14.20
N GLU A 492 20.26 15.59 13.86
CA GLU A 492 19.97 15.18 12.49
C GLU A 492 19.13 16.22 11.77
N VAL A 493 19.43 16.41 10.48
CA VAL A 493 18.74 17.34 9.59
C VAL A 493 18.28 16.56 8.38
N SER A 494 16.96 16.58 8.11
CA SER A 494 16.38 15.94 6.93
C SER A 494 15.64 16.99 6.09
N THR A 495 15.81 16.93 4.77
CA THR A 495 15.15 17.86 3.84
C THR A 495 14.22 17.09 2.92
N PHE A 496 12.97 17.52 2.83
CA PHE A 496 11.96 17.03 1.92
C PHE A 496 11.68 18.09 0.87
N SER A 497 11.35 17.66 -0.34
CA SER A 497 10.99 18.60 -1.41
C SER A 497 9.81 18.07 -2.19
N GLU A 498 8.87 18.95 -2.54
CA GLU A 498 7.71 18.64 -3.36
C GLU A 498 7.60 19.67 -4.49
N THR A 499 7.21 19.22 -5.68
CA THR A 499 6.97 20.10 -6.82
C THR A 499 5.49 20.40 -6.91
N ILE A 500 5.12 21.66 -6.72
CA ILE A 500 3.73 22.12 -6.79
C ILE A 500 3.49 22.95 -8.04
N ILE A 501 2.30 22.84 -8.61
CA ILE A 501 1.86 23.64 -9.73
C ILE A 501 0.85 24.67 -9.22
N ILE A 502 1.19 25.94 -9.30
CA ILE A 502 0.28 27.03 -8.98
C ILE A 502 -0.41 27.46 -10.29
N SER A 503 -1.71 27.24 -10.33
CA SER A 503 -2.54 27.56 -11.50
C SER A 503 -2.99 29.02 -11.48
N SER A 504 -3.10 29.62 -12.67
CA SER A 504 -3.72 30.95 -12.79
C SER A 504 -5.22 30.88 -12.55
N ASN A 505 -5.79 31.95 -12.00
CA ASN A 505 -7.24 32.04 -11.88
C ASN A 505 -7.88 32.18 -13.29
N PRO A 506 -9.00 31.49 -13.56
CA PRO A 506 -9.68 31.65 -14.85
C PRO A 506 -10.22 33.07 -15.00
N ILE A 507 -10.06 33.62 -16.18
CA ILE A 507 -10.61 34.93 -16.56
C ILE A 507 -11.75 34.70 -17.56
N ALA A 508 -12.97 34.96 -17.16
CA ALA A 508 -14.12 34.87 -18.05
C ALA A 508 -14.21 36.17 -18.88
N ASN A 509 -13.89 36.09 -20.16
CA ASN A 509 -14.08 37.20 -21.09
C ASN A 509 -15.52 37.19 -21.62
N LEU A 510 -16.03 38.37 -22.01
CA LEU A 510 -17.36 38.49 -22.54
C LEU A 510 -17.40 37.90 -23.98
N ALA A 511 -18.33 36.98 -24.19
CA ALA A 511 -18.63 36.48 -25.53
C ALA A 511 -19.74 37.28 -26.19
N ASP A 512 -19.74 37.28 -27.53
CA ASP A 512 -20.82 37.87 -28.30
C ASP A 512 -22.10 37.03 -28.21
N ASP A 513 -23.24 37.66 -28.37
CA ASP A 513 -24.53 36.99 -28.48
C ASP A 513 -24.57 36.09 -29.72
N ILE A 514 -25.24 34.95 -29.62
CA ILE A 514 -25.46 34.04 -30.74
C ILE A 514 -26.86 34.32 -31.33
N ASP A 515 -26.90 34.90 -32.50
CA ASP A 515 -28.14 35.12 -33.26
C ASP A 515 -28.18 34.17 -34.46
N ILE A 516 -29.11 33.22 -34.48
CA ILE A 516 -29.28 32.25 -35.56
C ILE A 516 -30.71 32.31 -36.07
N CYS A 517 -30.88 32.20 -37.41
CA CYS A 517 -32.18 32.12 -38.07
C CYS A 517 -32.54 30.65 -38.30
N ASP A 518 -33.80 30.33 -38.07
CA ASP A 518 -34.41 29.05 -38.43
C ASP A 518 -34.74 29.08 -39.94
N ASP A 519 -33.81 28.61 -40.78
CA ASP A 519 -33.88 28.74 -42.25
C ASP A 519 -34.88 27.76 -42.89
N ASP A 520 -35.20 26.65 -42.21
CA ASP A 520 -36.13 25.62 -42.70
C ASP A 520 -37.53 25.69 -42.05
N ASN A 521 -37.70 26.56 -41.06
CA ASN A 521 -38.94 26.80 -40.31
C ASN A 521 -39.51 25.55 -39.63
N ASP A 522 -38.67 24.65 -39.15
CA ASP A 522 -39.08 23.47 -38.41
C ASP A 522 -39.23 23.73 -36.90
N GLY A 523 -38.80 24.90 -36.44
CA GLY A 523 -38.87 25.32 -35.03
C GLY A 523 -37.75 24.77 -34.14
N VAL A 524 -36.71 24.17 -34.71
CA VAL A 524 -35.57 23.62 -33.98
C VAL A 524 -34.27 24.21 -34.54
N MET A 525 -33.43 24.69 -33.64
CA MET A 525 -32.11 25.23 -33.99
C MET A 525 -31.01 24.54 -33.19
N SER A 526 -29.89 24.25 -33.86
CA SER A 526 -28.68 23.72 -33.20
C SER A 526 -27.70 24.85 -32.96
N PHE A 527 -27.29 25.05 -31.71
CA PHE A 527 -26.34 26.08 -31.32
C PHE A 527 -24.92 25.50 -31.26
N ASP A 528 -24.01 26.17 -31.95
CA ASP A 528 -22.57 25.92 -31.90
C ASP A 528 -21.91 26.93 -30.96
N PHE A 529 -21.28 26.42 -29.89
CA PHE A 529 -20.62 27.23 -28.89
C PHE A 529 -19.10 27.32 -29.07
N VAL A 530 -18.53 26.89 -30.19
CA VAL A 530 -17.08 26.94 -30.44
C VAL A 530 -16.56 28.38 -30.47
N ALA A 531 -17.27 29.29 -31.16
CA ALA A 531 -16.86 30.69 -31.20
C ALA A 531 -16.99 31.38 -29.83
N PRO A 532 -18.12 31.26 -29.10
CA PRO A 532 -18.22 31.76 -27.73
C PRO A 532 -17.16 31.17 -26.78
N GLN A 533 -16.88 29.87 -26.85
CA GLN A 533 -15.84 29.26 -26.05
C GLN A 533 -14.46 29.89 -26.29
N THR A 534 -14.12 30.12 -27.55
CA THR A 534 -12.86 30.79 -27.93
C THR A 534 -12.81 32.22 -27.40
N GLN A 535 -13.94 32.95 -27.43
CA GLN A 535 -14.01 34.32 -26.90
C GLN A 535 -13.90 34.37 -25.38
N VAL A 536 -14.56 33.44 -24.67
CA VAL A 536 -14.48 33.33 -23.19
C VAL A 536 -13.07 33.01 -22.73
N LEU A 537 -12.43 32.07 -23.39
CA LEU A 537 -11.05 31.65 -23.06
C LEU A 537 -10.02 32.69 -23.49
N ALA A 538 -10.26 33.38 -24.62
CA ALA A 538 -9.32 34.32 -25.27
C ALA A 538 -7.93 33.65 -25.45
N GLU A 539 -6.90 34.12 -24.76
CA GLU A 539 -5.53 33.58 -24.82
C GLU A 539 -5.26 32.49 -23.76
N GLN A 540 -6.26 32.11 -22.95
CA GLN A 540 -6.09 31.07 -21.93
C GLN A 540 -6.03 29.68 -22.57
N ASP A 541 -5.23 28.77 -21.99
CA ASP A 541 -5.04 27.41 -22.51
C ASP A 541 -6.33 26.59 -22.35
N PRO A 542 -6.94 26.10 -23.43
CA PRO A 542 -8.17 25.31 -23.35
C PRO A 542 -7.96 23.90 -22.71
N THR A 543 -6.72 23.49 -22.46
CA THR A 543 -6.43 22.25 -21.75
C THR A 543 -6.42 22.44 -20.22
N GLU A 544 -6.26 23.68 -19.75
CA GLU A 544 -6.27 24.03 -18.32
C GLU A 544 -7.64 24.48 -17.81
N PHE A 545 -8.48 25.05 -18.71
CA PHE A 545 -9.78 25.62 -18.33
C PHE A 545 -10.93 24.99 -19.10
N THR A 546 -11.98 24.61 -18.38
CA THR A 546 -13.21 24.09 -18.95
C THR A 546 -14.28 25.18 -18.98
N VAL A 547 -14.92 25.40 -20.15
CA VAL A 547 -16.07 26.29 -20.29
C VAL A 547 -17.35 25.44 -20.29
N SER A 548 -18.25 25.71 -19.36
CA SER A 548 -19.61 25.13 -19.32
C SER A 548 -20.67 26.18 -19.66
N TYR A 549 -21.78 25.72 -20.20
CA TYR A 549 -22.92 26.58 -20.61
C TYR A 549 -24.15 26.16 -19.81
N HIS A 550 -24.96 27.12 -19.39
CA HIS A 550 -26.09 26.91 -18.52
C HIS A 550 -27.32 27.69 -18.97
N LEU A 551 -28.54 27.22 -18.64
CA LEU A 551 -29.79 27.90 -19.02
C LEU A 551 -30.09 29.13 -18.14
N SER A 552 -29.48 29.23 -16.99
CA SER A 552 -29.69 30.34 -16.06
C SER A 552 -28.38 30.76 -15.37
N GLN A 553 -28.35 31.99 -14.87
CA GLN A 553 -27.26 32.49 -14.06
C GLN A 553 -27.11 31.67 -12.75
N ASP A 554 -28.22 31.28 -12.15
CA ASP A 554 -28.21 30.51 -10.92
C ASP A 554 -27.60 29.11 -11.14
N ASP A 555 -27.85 28.47 -12.29
CA ASP A 555 -27.26 27.21 -12.68
C ASP A 555 -25.75 27.36 -12.94
N ALA A 556 -25.36 28.45 -13.63
CA ALA A 556 -23.94 28.74 -13.84
C ALA A 556 -23.19 29.01 -12.53
N ASP A 557 -23.77 29.81 -11.63
CA ASP A 557 -23.16 30.15 -10.34
C ASP A 557 -22.99 28.93 -9.42
N THR A 558 -23.84 27.91 -9.59
CA THR A 558 -23.79 26.64 -8.82
C THR A 558 -23.13 25.50 -9.58
N ASN A 559 -22.67 25.74 -10.80
CA ASN A 559 -22.16 24.75 -11.75
C ASN A 559 -23.09 23.52 -11.88
N SER A 560 -24.39 23.78 -11.95
CA SER A 560 -25.41 22.73 -12.08
C SER A 560 -26.10 22.79 -13.45
N GLY A 561 -26.59 21.66 -13.93
CA GLY A 561 -27.37 21.60 -15.16
C GLY A 561 -26.60 22.08 -16.43
N ALA A 562 -25.30 21.77 -16.51
CA ALA A 562 -24.51 22.11 -17.70
C ALA A 562 -25.12 21.51 -18.98
N LEU A 563 -25.21 22.30 -20.03
CA LEU A 563 -25.79 21.90 -21.31
C LEU A 563 -24.91 20.89 -22.03
N SER A 564 -25.53 19.85 -22.56
CA SER A 564 -24.86 18.92 -23.48
C SER A 564 -24.73 19.58 -24.87
N LEU A 565 -23.55 19.53 -25.47
CA LEU A 565 -23.30 20.07 -26.79
C LEU A 565 -23.35 18.98 -27.86
N PRO A 566 -23.89 19.27 -29.08
CA PRO A 566 -24.57 20.50 -29.48
C PRO A 566 -25.92 20.67 -28.76
N TYR A 567 -26.28 21.92 -28.45
CA TYR A 567 -27.55 22.26 -27.81
C TYR A 567 -28.61 22.57 -28.87
N GLN A 568 -29.83 22.04 -28.69
CA GLN A 568 -30.98 22.24 -29.58
C GLN A 568 -32.14 22.87 -28.85
#